data_3421a2a38a4c47fd38ab09b48a469768
#
_entry.id   3421a2a38a4c47fd38ab09b48a469768
#
_cell.length_a   1.000
_cell.length_b   1.000
_cell.length_c   1.000
_cell.angle_alpha   90.00
_cell.angle_beta   90.00
_cell.angle_gamma   90.00
#
_symmetry.space_group_name_H-M   'P 1'
#
loop_
_entity.id
_entity.type
_entity.pdbx_description
1 polymer ?
#
loop_
_entity_poly.entity_id
_entity_poly.type
_entity_poly.pdbx_seq_one_letter_code
_entity_poly.pdbx_strand_id
1 'polypeptide(L)'
;MIYKNILGLSLCVLLFSCTPSEEQIEIPTTSKVEDLIEHSKEFKKNIYSYDTPGGKIHIAVGFGIANSIMVEGDNGNIIIDASDSTYEAKEIYKLFKQKNSNPIKAIIYTHNHGDHTFGTAYYLTTQPERPKIIAHQSTDYYMQRILGIINPIISTRSTRMFGTALPEDDLINVGIGKSLNVSKSPFGYVKPDTTFEDELKINIAGISIELYHAPGETNDQLFVWLPNHESLMPGDNIYKTFPNLYTIRGTTHRDVMGWISSLDHMRSFHPKYVFPSHTKPIIGSETISDTFILYRDAIQFVHDQTVRLMNQGYYPDQIIELVDLPEAIKKSPFLNEFYGTVRWSVKSIYNGYLGWFNGNPAELDPLSGKDEAQKFADLIGGEEALFLAFTNAVNQNEMQWALELSDRLIALDFSISEVQSLRRKALLYIGARSSNPNKRNYILSSALELSDDFVSFPETERTSEGVKEISIDTIFSILSVRLNPEKVINKNMNVCFYFLSGLRKTISIRNQVAAISDKIADSCDISVKATEFNFKMAISGLTNPVMAIATGDIEVDGSNTEFLNFLTYFR
;
A
#
# COMPACT_ATOMS: atom_id res chain seq x y z
N MET A 1 75.18 55.26 16.99
CA MET A 1 75.65 53.84 16.99
C MET A 1 74.82 53.01 17.87
N ILE A 2 74.34 51.97 17.39
CA ILE A 2 73.71 50.79 17.95
C ILE A 2 72.35 50.51 17.28
N TYR A 3 72.35 49.56 16.35
CA TYR A 3 71.25 48.92 15.69
C TYR A 3 70.50 48.06 16.70
N LYS A 4 69.16 48.10 16.68
CA LYS A 4 68.26 47.09 17.27
C LYS A 4 67.45 46.40 16.19
N ASN A 5 67.78 45.16 15.97
CA ASN A 5 66.96 44.20 15.19
C ASN A 5 65.62 43.95 15.87
N ILE A 6 64.53 44.12 15.09
CA ILE A 6 63.22 43.67 15.45
C ILE A 6 62.89 42.44 14.59
N LEU A 7 62.92 41.28 15.20
CA LEU A 7 62.38 40.04 14.62
C LEU A 7 60.82 40.15 14.55
N GLY A 8 60.33 40.16 13.34
CA GLY A 8 58.87 39.98 13.12
C GLY A 8 58.50 38.51 13.24
N LEU A 9 57.73 38.15 14.24
CA LEU A 9 57.04 36.85 14.33
C LEU A 9 55.78 36.89 13.47
N SER A 10 55.82 36.17 12.34
CA SER A 10 54.65 35.94 11.50
C SER A 10 53.81 34.80 12.10
N LEU A 11 52.69 35.15 12.69
CA LEU A 11 51.71 34.18 13.24
C LEU A 11 50.86 33.65 12.09
N CYS A 12 51.23 32.48 11.54
CA CYS A 12 50.33 31.72 10.65
C CYS A 12 49.16 31.18 11.44
N VAL A 13 48.00 31.83 11.33
CA VAL A 13 46.73 31.26 11.77
C VAL A 13 46.31 30.21 10.73
N LEU A 14 46.55 28.94 11.03
CA LEU A 14 45.95 27.80 10.32
C LEU A 14 44.46 27.73 10.73
N LEU A 15 43.61 28.28 9.86
CA LEU A 15 42.16 28.01 9.91
C LEU A 15 41.96 26.55 9.50
N PHE A 16 41.86 25.66 10.47
CA PHE A 16 41.26 24.35 10.25
C PHE A 16 39.75 24.57 10.02
N SER A 17 39.32 24.53 8.76
CA SER A 17 37.93 24.32 8.43
C SER A 17 37.61 22.88 8.75
N CYS A 18 37.09 22.63 9.95
CA CYS A 18 36.35 21.39 10.23
C CYS A 18 35.06 21.47 9.45
N THR A 19 35.02 20.93 8.24
CA THR A 19 33.78 20.38 7.68
C THR A 19 33.38 19.24 8.60
N PRO A 20 32.16 19.23 9.17
CA PRO A 20 31.70 18.05 9.87
C PRO A 20 31.67 16.90 8.85
N SER A 21 32.51 15.89 9.05
CA SER A 21 32.34 14.62 8.37
C SER A 21 30.92 14.14 8.72
N GLU A 22 30.08 13.88 7.70
CA GLU A 22 28.87 13.11 7.92
C GLU A 22 29.28 11.82 8.66
N GLU A 23 28.98 11.73 9.96
CA GLU A 23 29.05 10.48 10.67
C GLU A 23 28.05 9.54 9.99
N GLN A 24 28.55 8.65 9.15
CA GLN A 24 27.79 7.48 8.72
C GLN A 24 27.30 6.81 9.99
N ILE A 25 25.98 6.81 10.20
CA ILE A 25 25.38 6.13 11.32
C ILE A 25 25.63 4.65 11.09
N GLU A 26 26.62 4.06 11.79
CA GLU A 26 26.77 2.61 11.83
C GLU A 26 25.44 2.01 12.29
N ILE A 27 24.79 1.27 11.41
CA ILE A 27 23.58 0.51 11.74
C ILE A 27 24.02 -0.64 12.64
N PRO A 28 23.81 -0.59 13.96
CA PRO A 28 24.20 -1.71 14.80
C PRO A 28 23.27 -2.88 14.45
N THR A 29 23.84 -3.99 14.04
CA THR A 29 23.17 -5.27 13.94
C THR A 29 22.67 -5.65 15.35
N THR A 30 21.38 -5.46 15.59
CA THR A 30 20.71 -6.00 16.77
C THR A 30 20.20 -7.40 16.42
N SER A 31 20.06 -8.28 17.41
CA SER A 31 19.48 -9.62 17.19
C SER A 31 18.14 -9.58 16.43
N LYS A 32 17.34 -8.55 16.62
CA LYS A 32 16.07 -8.34 15.93
C LYS A 32 16.23 -8.02 14.43
N VAL A 33 17.29 -7.33 14.05
CA VAL A 33 17.61 -7.08 12.63
C VAL A 33 18.19 -8.34 11.99
N GLU A 34 18.94 -9.15 12.75
CA GLU A 34 19.40 -10.47 12.30
C GLU A 34 18.23 -11.41 12.01
N ASP A 35 17.20 -11.44 12.85
CA ASP A 35 15.98 -12.20 12.60
C ASP A 35 15.27 -11.74 11.29
N LEU A 36 15.26 -10.43 11.03
CA LEU A 36 14.70 -9.89 9.78
C LEU A 36 15.54 -10.28 8.55
N ILE A 37 16.86 -10.29 8.67
CA ILE A 37 17.77 -10.77 7.61
C ILE A 37 17.54 -12.27 7.37
N GLU A 38 17.40 -13.07 8.43
CA GLU A 38 17.10 -14.50 8.32
C GLU A 38 15.75 -14.72 7.62
N HIS A 39 14.72 -13.91 7.95
CA HIS A 39 13.42 -13.94 7.30
C HIS A 39 13.51 -13.67 5.79
N SER A 40 14.50 -12.91 5.31
CA SER A 40 14.71 -12.67 3.86
C SER A 40 14.98 -13.95 3.06
N LYS A 41 15.33 -15.06 3.71
CA LYS A 41 15.49 -16.38 3.06
C LYS A 41 14.15 -16.95 2.55
N GLU A 42 13.03 -16.46 3.07
CA GLU A 42 11.71 -16.82 2.55
C GLU A 42 11.49 -16.27 1.13
N PHE A 43 12.17 -15.17 0.78
CA PHE A 43 12.04 -14.46 -0.50
C PHE A 43 13.19 -14.73 -1.47
N LYS A 44 13.91 -15.83 -1.31
CA LYS A 44 14.98 -16.20 -2.24
C LYS A 44 14.37 -16.49 -3.61
N LYS A 45 14.69 -15.65 -4.60
CA LYS A 45 14.18 -15.71 -5.96
C LYS A 45 14.38 -17.09 -6.60
N ASN A 46 13.29 -17.79 -6.85
CA ASN A 46 13.29 -19.12 -7.48
C ASN A 46 11.88 -19.51 -7.96
N ILE A 47 11.83 -20.46 -8.93
CA ILE A 47 10.64 -21.22 -9.26
C ILE A 47 10.71 -22.57 -8.56
N TYR A 48 9.86 -22.77 -7.58
CA TYR A 48 9.70 -24.05 -6.90
C TYR A 48 8.61 -24.86 -7.63
N SER A 49 8.85 -26.17 -7.77
CA SER A 49 7.94 -27.09 -8.45
C SER A 49 7.56 -28.22 -7.51
N TYR A 50 6.28 -28.53 -7.45
CA TYR A 50 5.73 -29.55 -6.56
C TYR A 50 4.91 -30.55 -7.37
N ASP A 51 5.20 -31.84 -7.15
CA ASP A 51 4.37 -32.93 -7.66
C ASP A 51 3.22 -33.16 -6.67
N THR A 52 2.00 -33.00 -7.14
CA THR A 52 0.78 -33.25 -6.39
C THR A 52 -0.02 -34.39 -7.02
N PRO A 53 -1.03 -34.98 -6.34
CA PRO A 53 -1.81 -36.07 -6.93
C PRO A 53 -2.48 -35.70 -8.28
N GLY A 54 -2.85 -34.43 -8.47
CA GLY A 54 -3.52 -33.94 -9.68
C GLY A 54 -2.59 -33.45 -10.78
N GLY A 55 -1.26 -33.39 -10.54
CA GLY A 55 -0.27 -32.86 -11.48
C GLY A 55 0.70 -31.89 -10.84
N LYS A 56 1.40 -31.09 -11.65
CA LYS A 56 2.43 -30.18 -11.16
C LYS A 56 1.90 -28.78 -10.86
N ILE A 57 2.41 -28.22 -9.78
CA ILE A 57 2.20 -26.81 -9.41
C ILE A 57 3.57 -26.15 -9.30
N HIS A 58 3.72 -24.98 -9.91
CA HIS A 58 4.91 -24.15 -9.87
C HIS A 58 4.60 -22.83 -9.18
N ILE A 59 5.47 -22.41 -8.29
CA ILE A 59 5.34 -21.13 -7.60
C ILE A 59 6.60 -20.28 -7.80
N ALA A 60 6.41 -19.06 -8.24
CA ALA A 60 7.44 -18.04 -8.39
C ALA A 60 7.56 -17.25 -7.10
N VAL A 61 8.65 -17.42 -6.35
CA VAL A 61 8.90 -16.73 -5.07
C VAL A 61 10.01 -15.72 -5.25
N GLY A 62 9.86 -14.52 -4.67
CA GLY A 62 10.92 -13.50 -4.59
C GLY A 62 11.19 -12.73 -5.88
N PHE A 63 10.27 -12.72 -6.82
CA PHE A 63 10.33 -11.89 -8.03
C PHE A 63 9.79 -10.48 -7.77
N GLY A 64 8.72 -10.37 -7.00
CA GLY A 64 8.11 -9.16 -6.50
C GLY A 64 7.74 -9.31 -5.03
N ILE A 65 6.71 -8.60 -4.56
CA ILE A 65 6.14 -8.78 -3.22
C ILE A 65 5.35 -10.09 -3.18
N ALA A 66 4.38 -10.27 -4.11
CA ALA A 66 3.57 -11.47 -4.16
C ALA A 66 4.22 -12.57 -5.00
N ASN A 67 3.87 -13.79 -4.68
CA ASN A 67 4.13 -14.97 -5.48
C ASN A 67 3.14 -15.05 -6.65
N SER A 68 3.54 -15.66 -7.76
CA SER A 68 2.65 -16.08 -8.82
C SER A 68 2.68 -17.60 -8.92
N ILE A 69 1.52 -18.24 -9.08
CA ILE A 69 1.40 -19.69 -9.06
C ILE A 69 0.89 -20.16 -10.41
N MET A 70 1.57 -21.15 -11.01
CA MET A 70 1.13 -21.82 -12.24
C MET A 70 0.73 -23.25 -11.94
N VAL A 71 -0.47 -23.62 -12.34
CA VAL A 71 -0.99 -25.00 -12.30
C VAL A 71 -0.98 -25.56 -13.70
N GLU A 72 -0.32 -26.72 -13.91
CA GLU A 72 -0.29 -27.40 -15.20
C GLU A 72 -1.62 -28.13 -15.45
N GLY A 73 -2.19 -27.96 -16.63
CA GLY A 73 -3.34 -28.71 -17.10
C GLY A 73 -3.09 -29.44 -18.43
N ASP A 74 -4.05 -30.19 -18.89
CA ASP A 74 -3.93 -31.09 -20.04
C ASP A 74 -3.56 -30.36 -21.35
N ASN A 75 -4.20 -29.21 -21.59
CA ASN A 75 -4.02 -28.42 -22.83
C ASN A 75 -3.85 -26.92 -22.57
N GLY A 76 -3.50 -26.55 -21.36
CA GLY A 76 -3.31 -25.16 -20.94
C GLY A 76 -2.92 -25.07 -19.48
N ASN A 77 -2.41 -23.94 -19.08
CA ASN A 77 -2.01 -23.63 -17.71
C ASN A 77 -2.94 -22.57 -17.10
N ILE A 78 -3.00 -22.52 -15.77
CA ILE A 78 -3.72 -21.50 -15.03
C ILE A 78 -2.71 -20.72 -14.19
N ILE A 79 -2.84 -19.40 -14.15
CA ILE A 79 -2.10 -18.52 -13.27
C ILE A 79 -3.00 -18.09 -12.11
N ILE A 80 -2.51 -18.20 -10.89
CA ILE A 80 -3.12 -17.64 -9.70
C ILE A 80 -2.19 -16.53 -9.23
N ASP A 81 -2.69 -15.30 -9.20
CA ASP A 81 -2.00 -14.04 -9.00
C ASP A 81 -0.90 -13.72 -10.03
N ALA A 82 -0.98 -12.56 -10.63
CA ALA A 82 -0.21 -12.20 -11.82
C ALA A 82 1.07 -11.38 -11.52
N SER A 83 1.42 -11.18 -10.23
CA SER A 83 2.55 -10.39 -9.77
C SER A 83 2.33 -8.87 -9.79
N ASP A 84 3.33 -8.11 -9.29
CA ASP A 84 3.29 -6.67 -8.99
C ASP A 84 3.25 -5.78 -10.23
N SER A 85 3.77 -6.27 -11.36
CA SER A 85 3.90 -5.48 -12.58
C SER A 85 4.06 -6.35 -13.82
N THR A 86 3.93 -5.72 -14.97
CA THR A 86 4.18 -6.39 -16.26
C THR A 86 5.66 -6.79 -16.43
N TYR A 87 6.58 -6.14 -15.72
CA TYR A 87 8.01 -6.48 -15.76
C TYR A 87 8.30 -7.81 -15.04
N GLU A 88 7.83 -7.97 -13.80
CA GLU A 88 7.96 -9.22 -13.04
C GLU A 88 7.18 -10.36 -13.72
N ALA A 89 5.97 -10.10 -14.20
CA ALA A 89 5.17 -11.07 -14.95
C ALA A 89 5.91 -11.61 -16.18
N LYS A 90 6.62 -10.75 -16.90
CA LYS A 90 7.46 -11.16 -18.05
C LYS A 90 8.58 -12.11 -17.64
N GLU A 91 9.25 -11.81 -16.56
CA GLU A 91 10.35 -12.65 -16.06
C GLU A 91 9.83 -14.00 -15.56
N ILE A 92 8.76 -13.97 -14.75
CA ILE A 92 8.09 -15.17 -14.22
C ILE A 92 7.60 -16.05 -15.37
N TYR A 93 6.87 -15.48 -16.33
CA TYR A 93 6.31 -16.25 -17.46
C TYR A 93 7.39 -16.90 -18.30
N LYS A 94 8.53 -16.23 -18.54
CA LYS A 94 9.67 -16.84 -19.24
C LYS A 94 10.15 -18.11 -18.55
N LEU A 95 10.18 -18.13 -17.23
CA LEU A 95 10.62 -19.29 -16.45
C LEU A 95 9.52 -20.35 -16.34
N PHE A 96 8.26 -19.98 -16.18
CA PHE A 96 7.13 -20.90 -16.21
C PHE A 96 7.04 -21.63 -17.55
N LYS A 97 7.26 -20.92 -18.66
CA LYS A 97 7.25 -21.51 -20.00
C LYS A 97 8.35 -22.56 -20.20
N GLN A 98 9.45 -22.50 -19.44
CA GLN A 98 10.48 -23.56 -19.44
C GLN A 98 10.02 -24.82 -18.67
N LYS A 99 9.04 -24.70 -17.78
CA LYS A 99 8.45 -25.82 -17.05
C LYS A 99 7.35 -26.48 -17.87
N ASN A 100 6.40 -25.66 -18.35
CA ASN A 100 5.32 -26.09 -19.23
C ASN A 100 5.02 -24.99 -20.27
N SER A 101 5.08 -25.34 -21.56
CA SER A 101 4.90 -24.39 -22.66
C SER A 101 3.45 -24.24 -23.12
N ASN A 102 2.51 -24.95 -22.51
CA ASN A 102 1.09 -24.82 -22.81
C ASN A 102 0.61 -23.36 -22.62
N PRO A 103 -0.38 -22.90 -23.39
CA PRO A 103 -0.91 -21.54 -23.25
C PRO A 103 -1.59 -21.34 -21.89
N ILE A 104 -1.58 -20.10 -21.40
CA ILE A 104 -2.37 -19.72 -20.23
C ILE A 104 -3.84 -19.61 -20.65
N LYS A 105 -4.73 -20.33 -20.01
CA LYS A 105 -6.17 -20.34 -20.27
C LYS A 105 -6.98 -19.49 -19.29
N ALA A 106 -6.47 -19.30 -18.06
CA ALA A 106 -7.08 -18.43 -17.07
C ALA A 106 -6.05 -17.78 -16.15
N ILE A 107 -6.42 -16.62 -15.63
CA ILE A 107 -5.75 -15.90 -14.56
C ILE A 107 -6.79 -15.70 -13.46
N ILE A 108 -6.47 -16.09 -12.24
CA ILE A 108 -7.35 -15.94 -11.08
C ILE A 108 -6.70 -14.91 -10.17
N TYR A 109 -7.42 -13.85 -9.82
CA TYR A 109 -7.01 -12.92 -8.77
C TYR A 109 -7.56 -13.39 -7.44
N THR A 110 -6.69 -13.54 -6.46
CA THR A 110 -7.14 -13.85 -5.10
C THR A 110 -7.85 -12.66 -4.46
N HIS A 111 -7.39 -11.43 -4.78
CA HIS A 111 -8.00 -10.18 -4.32
C HIS A 111 -7.48 -8.95 -5.09
N ASN A 112 -7.96 -7.75 -4.71
CA ASN A 112 -7.75 -6.49 -5.43
C ASN A 112 -6.36 -5.84 -5.27
N HIS A 113 -5.43 -6.35 -4.47
CA HIS A 113 -4.14 -5.69 -4.32
C HIS A 113 -3.30 -5.76 -5.60
N GLY A 114 -2.48 -4.72 -5.83
CA GLY A 114 -1.74 -4.54 -7.06
C GLY A 114 -0.69 -5.63 -7.32
N ASP A 115 -0.07 -6.13 -6.27
CA ASP A 115 0.93 -7.19 -6.33
C ASP A 115 0.37 -8.56 -6.76
N HIS A 116 -0.96 -8.71 -6.83
CA HIS A 116 -1.65 -9.89 -7.36
C HIS A 116 -2.19 -9.67 -8.78
N THR A 117 -2.34 -8.41 -9.23
CA THR A 117 -3.13 -8.09 -10.41
C THR A 117 -2.39 -7.31 -11.49
N PHE A 118 -1.33 -6.54 -11.14
CA PHE A 118 -0.70 -5.58 -12.07
C PHE A 118 0.18 -6.22 -13.15
N GLY A 119 0.49 -7.51 -13.06
CA GLY A 119 1.18 -8.24 -14.12
C GLY A 119 0.29 -8.71 -15.28
N THR A 120 -1.03 -8.67 -15.13
CA THR A 120 -1.99 -9.34 -16.02
C THR A 120 -1.92 -8.89 -17.47
N ALA A 121 -1.76 -7.59 -17.74
CA ALA A 121 -1.70 -7.08 -19.11
C ALA A 121 -0.59 -7.74 -19.94
N TYR A 122 0.53 -8.13 -19.30
CA TYR A 122 1.60 -8.84 -20.01
C TYR A 122 1.15 -10.19 -20.54
N TYR A 123 0.42 -10.97 -19.72
CA TYR A 123 -0.08 -12.28 -20.16
C TYR A 123 -1.03 -12.16 -21.35
N LEU A 124 -1.91 -11.14 -21.37
CA LEU A 124 -2.86 -10.94 -22.47
C LEU A 124 -2.18 -10.68 -23.82
N THR A 125 -1.00 -10.07 -23.82
CA THR A 125 -0.26 -9.78 -25.06
C THR A 125 0.54 -10.97 -25.58
N THR A 126 0.72 -12.01 -24.76
CA THR A 126 1.63 -13.13 -25.08
C THR A 126 0.91 -14.43 -25.41
N GLN A 127 -0.40 -14.52 -25.18
CA GLN A 127 -1.18 -15.72 -25.43
C GLN A 127 -1.84 -15.71 -26.82
N PRO A 128 -1.98 -16.89 -27.47
CA PRO A 128 -2.67 -16.99 -28.78
C PRO A 128 -4.18 -16.66 -28.67
N GLU A 129 -4.77 -16.95 -27.52
CA GLU A 129 -6.15 -16.62 -27.17
C GLU A 129 -6.17 -15.86 -25.84
N ARG A 130 -7.10 -14.91 -25.69
CA ARG A 130 -7.24 -14.16 -24.44
C ARG A 130 -7.59 -15.11 -23.28
N PRO A 131 -6.77 -15.19 -22.22
CA PRO A 131 -7.11 -15.92 -21.01
C PRO A 131 -8.36 -15.35 -20.33
N LYS A 132 -9.15 -16.19 -19.68
CA LYS A 132 -10.21 -15.73 -18.78
C LYS A 132 -9.60 -15.08 -17.54
N ILE A 133 -10.14 -13.97 -17.09
CA ILE A 133 -9.74 -13.33 -15.84
C ILE A 133 -10.87 -13.50 -14.85
N ILE A 134 -10.59 -14.23 -13.77
CA ILE A 134 -11.59 -14.65 -12.79
C ILE A 134 -11.28 -14.01 -11.44
N ALA A 135 -12.29 -13.43 -10.79
CA ALA A 135 -12.16 -12.82 -9.46
C ALA A 135 -13.51 -12.77 -8.73
N HIS A 136 -13.49 -12.37 -7.46
CA HIS A 136 -14.71 -12.03 -6.74
C HIS A 136 -15.39 -10.79 -7.37
N GLN A 137 -16.72 -10.72 -7.32
CA GLN A 137 -17.48 -9.65 -7.98
C GLN A 137 -17.11 -8.23 -7.52
N SER A 138 -16.65 -8.06 -6.29
CA SER A 138 -16.28 -6.76 -5.74
C SER A 138 -14.82 -6.36 -6.00
N THR A 139 -14.00 -7.22 -6.62
CA THR A 139 -12.56 -6.95 -6.86
C THR A 139 -12.36 -5.67 -7.66
N ASP A 140 -13.08 -5.48 -8.76
CA ASP A 140 -12.97 -4.25 -9.57
C ASP A 140 -13.38 -2.99 -8.77
N TYR A 141 -14.43 -3.07 -7.95
CA TYR A 141 -14.85 -1.96 -7.10
C TYR A 141 -13.75 -1.50 -6.15
N TYR A 142 -13.10 -2.43 -5.44
CA TYR A 142 -12.01 -2.08 -4.51
C TYR A 142 -10.76 -1.61 -5.24
N MET A 143 -10.44 -2.19 -6.39
CA MET A 143 -9.35 -1.74 -7.26
C MET A 143 -9.59 -0.30 -7.72
N GLN A 144 -10.79 0.05 -8.19
CA GLN A 144 -11.14 1.39 -8.64
C GLN A 144 -11.04 2.43 -7.50
N ARG A 145 -11.29 2.06 -6.25
CA ARG A 145 -11.07 2.95 -5.09
C ARG A 145 -9.60 3.28 -4.90
N ILE A 146 -8.72 2.27 -4.98
CA ILE A 146 -7.27 2.44 -4.79
C ILE A 146 -6.66 3.25 -5.93
N LEU A 147 -7.02 2.94 -7.18
CA LEU A 147 -6.54 3.67 -8.36
C LEU A 147 -7.20 5.04 -8.52
N GLY A 148 -8.33 5.30 -7.83
CA GLY A 148 -9.17 6.47 -7.97
C GLY A 148 -8.94 7.54 -6.90
N ILE A 149 -9.98 7.75 -6.09
CA ILE A 149 -10.13 8.94 -5.23
C ILE A 149 -9.06 9.10 -4.15
N ILE A 150 -8.47 8.00 -3.67
CA ILE A 150 -7.43 8.01 -2.62
C ILE A 150 -6.04 7.68 -3.16
N ASN A 151 -5.88 7.50 -4.46
CA ASN A 151 -4.62 7.09 -5.07
C ASN A 151 -3.40 7.93 -4.63
N PRO A 152 -3.43 9.28 -4.63
CA PRO A 152 -2.26 10.07 -4.29
C PRO A 152 -1.73 9.78 -2.88
N ILE A 153 -2.62 9.75 -1.88
CA ILE A 153 -2.20 9.49 -0.49
C ILE A 153 -1.80 8.03 -0.26
N ILE A 154 -2.51 7.08 -0.87
CA ILE A 154 -2.15 5.65 -0.76
C ILE A 154 -0.81 5.39 -1.43
N SER A 155 -0.53 5.96 -2.60
CA SER A 155 0.76 5.83 -3.30
C SER A 155 1.90 6.36 -2.43
N THR A 156 1.79 7.58 -1.90
CA THR A 156 2.81 8.18 -1.02
C THR A 156 3.06 7.33 0.22
N ARG A 157 1.99 6.89 0.90
CA ARG A 157 2.13 6.06 2.11
C ARG A 157 2.66 4.66 1.79
N SER A 158 2.32 4.10 0.64
CA SER A 158 2.87 2.82 0.15
C SER A 158 4.37 2.93 -0.15
N THR A 159 4.79 4.02 -0.82
CA THR A 159 6.22 4.29 -1.08
C THR A 159 7.02 4.30 0.21
N ARG A 160 6.51 4.96 1.26
CA ARG A 160 7.16 4.95 2.58
C ARG A 160 7.14 3.56 3.23
N MET A 161 5.98 2.90 3.26
CA MET A 161 5.80 1.61 3.93
C MET A 161 6.65 0.50 3.31
N PHE A 162 6.73 0.46 1.98
CA PHE A 162 7.52 -0.52 1.24
C PHE A 162 8.96 -0.05 0.97
N GLY A 163 9.30 1.19 1.32
CA GLY A 163 10.65 1.71 1.16
C GLY A 163 11.14 1.77 -0.29
N THR A 164 10.22 1.99 -1.25
CA THR A 164 10.55 1.89 -2.68
C THR A 164 11.52 2.96 -3.18
N ALA A 165 11.72 4.04 -2.40
CA ALA A 165 12.68 5.10 -2.68
C ALA A 165 13.97 4.98 -1.86
N LEU A 166 14.07 4.00 -0.96
CA LEU A 166 15.28 3.78 -0.18
C LEU A 166 16.40 3.22 -1.05
N PRO A 167 17.67 3.53 -0.74
CA PRO A 167 18.81 2.84 -1.31
C PRO A 167 18.70 1.32 -1.10
N GLU A 168 19.24 0.54 -2.06
CA GLU A 168 19.14 -0.94 -2.02
C GLU A 168 19.75 -1.53 -0.74
N ASP A 169 20.82 -0.92 -0.22
CA ASP A 169 21.52 -1.36 1.00
C ASP A 169 20.68 -1.10 2.28
N ASP A 170 19.75 -0.15 2.25
CA ASP A 170 18.87 0.17 3.37
C ASP A 170 17.61 -0.70 3.40
N LEU A 171 17.23 -1.28 2.26
CA LEU A 171 16.03 -2.11 2.10
C LEU A 171 16.34 -3.60 2.34
N ILE A 172 16.09 -4.10 3.55
CA ILE A 172 16.31 -5.52 3.85
C ILE A 172 15.24 -6.37 3.15
N ASN A 173 13.97 -6.11 3.43
CA ASN A 173 12.78 -6.70 2.78
C ASN A 173 11.54 -5.87 3.15
N VAL A 174 10.36 -6.30 2.68
CA VAL A 174 9.07 -5.63 2.97
C VAL A 174 8.14 -6.48 3.85
N GLY A 175 8.68 -7.49 4.50
CA GLY A 175 7.98 -8.36 5.46
C GLY A 175 7.33 -9.58 4.85
N ILE A 176 6.68 -9.43 3.73
CA ILE A 176 5.98 -10.49 2.97
C ILE A 176 6.59 -10.75 1.59
N GLY A 177 7.59 -9.98 1.20
CA GLY A 177 8.30 -10.09 -0.07
C GLY A 177 9.65 -9.39 -0.02
N LYS A 178 10.38 -9.44 -1.13
CA LYS A 178 11.71 -8.85 -1.23
C LYS A 178 11.66 -7.33 -1.33
N SER A 179 10.95 -6.80 -2.30
CA SER A 179 10.84 -5.37 -2.60
C SER A 179 9.69 -5.12 -3.58
N LEU A 180 9.20 -3.89 -3.64
CA LEU A 180 8.23 -3.41 -4.62
C LEU A 180 8.93 -2.51 -5.65
N ASN A 181 8.90 -2.88 -6.91
CA ASN A 181 9.52 -2.13 -8.02
C ASN A 181 8.48 -1.35 -8.83
N VAL A 182 7.84 -0.33 -8.24
CA VAL A 182 6.82 0.48 -8.92
C VAL A 182 7.37 1.39 -10.03
N SER A 183 8.66 1.72 -10.03
CA SER A 183 9.25 2.66 -10.98
C SER A 183 9.59 2.05 -12.35
N LYS A 184 9.57 0.73 -12.49
CA LYS A 184 10.07 0.03 -13.68
C LYS A 184 8.99 -0.43 -14.65
N SER A 185 7.70 -0.37 -14.29
CA SER A 185 6.64 -0.88 -15.15
C SER A 185 5.29 -0.24 -14.85
N PRO A 186 4.50 0.03 -15.91
CA PRO A 186 3.14 0.49 -15.75
C PRO A 186 2.27 -0.53 -15.03
N PHE A 187 1.23 -0.06 -14.35
CA PHE A 187 0.18 -0.91 -13.80
C PHE A 187 -0.55 -1.64 -14.93
N GLY A 188 -0.47 -2.94 -14.95
CA GLY A 188 -1.11 -3.79 -15.95
C GLY A 188 -2.36 -4.49 -15.42
N TYR A 189 -3.11 -3.83 -14.52
CA TYR A 189 -4.42 -4.34 -14.11
C TYR A 189 -5.35 -4.49 -15.30
N VAL A 190 -6.11 -5.57 -15.33
CA VAL A 190 -7.18 -5.79 -16.30
C VAL A 190 -8.44 -6.23 -15.53
N LYS A 191 -9.55 -5.59 -15.83
CA LYS A 191 -10.83 -5.89 -15.21
C LYS A 191 -11.21 -7.36 -15.42
N PRO A 192 -11.66 -8.08 -14.38
CA PRO A 192 -12.17 -9.45 -14.51
C PRO A 192 -13.33 -9.54 -15.48
N ASP A 193 -13.33 -10.58 -16.30
CA ASP A 193 -14.42 -10.90 -17.24
C ASP A 193 -15.36 -11.99 -16.72
N THR A 194 -14.94 -12.73 -15.68
CA THR A 194 -15.73 -13.76 -15.01
C THR A 194 -15.71 -13.50 -13.51
N THR A 195 -16.85 -13.26 -12.92
CA THR A 195 -16.97 -12.95 -11.48
C THR A 195 -18.00 -13.83 -10.80
N PHE A 196 -17.88 -13.98 -9.47
CA PHE A 196 -18.80 -14.74 -8.63
C PHE A 196 -18.97 -14.02 -7.27
N GLU A 197 -19.97 -14.43 -6.51
CA GLU A 197 -20.28 -13.87 -5.18
C GLU A 197 -19.75 -14.75 -4.05
N ASP A 198 -20.31 -15.93 -3.86
CA ASP A 198 -19.96 -16.81 -2.74
C ASP A 198 -18.99 -17.92 -3.15
N GLU A 199 -19.33 -18.68 -4.21
CA GLU A 199 -18.52 -19.77 -4.73
C GLU A 199 -18.61 -19.91 -6.25
N LEU A 200 -17.56 -20.45 -6.85
CA LEU A 200 -17.54 -20.84 -8.27
C LEU A 200 -16.78 -22.15 -8.43
N LYS A 201 -17.46 -23.18 -8.99
CA LYS A 201 -16.83 -24.45 -9.38
C LYS A 201 -16.75 -24.53 -10.89
N ILE A 202 -15.55 -24.73 -11.41
CA ILE A 202 -15.26 -24.67 -12.84
C ILE A 202 -14.17 -25.67 -13.21
N ASN A 203 -14.21 -26.15 -14.45
CA ASN A 203 -13.10 -26.93 -15.02
C ASN A 203 -12.46 -26.14 -16.15
N ILE A 204 -11.15 -25.94 -16.09
CA ILE A 204 -10.36 -25.27 -17.11
C ILE A 204 -9.13 -26.10 -17.41
N ALA A 205 -8.90 -26.43 -18.68
CA ALA A 205 -7.76 -27.21 -19.14
C ALA A 205 -7.60 -28.58 -18.41
N GLY A 206 -8.70 -29.22 -18.01
CA GLY A 206 -8.71 -30.47 -17.25
C GLY A 206 -8.56 -30.30 -15.73
N ILE A 207 -8.28 -29.09 -15.25
CA ILE A 207 -8.13 -28.81 -13.83
C ILE A 207 -9.50 -28.51 -13.22
N SER A 208 -9.89 -29.25 -12.19
CA SER A 208 -11.05 -28.94 -11.35
C SER A 208 -10.66 -27.85 -10.36
N ILE A 209 -11.38 -26.74 -10.35
CA ILE A 209 -11.11 -25.54 -9.55
C ILE A 209 -12.36 -25.19 -8.78
N GLU A 210 -12.20 -24.97 -7.50
CA GLU A 210 -13.25 -24.43 -6.64
C GLU A 210 -12.74 -23.12 -6.02
N LEU A 211 -13.46 -22.04 -6.22
CA LEU A 211 -13.18 -20.70 -5.69
C LEU A 211 -14.23 -20.37 -4.63
N TYR A 212 -13.79 -19.86 -3.49
CA TYR A 212 -14.67 -19.51 -2.40
C TYR A 212 -14.35 -18.09 -1.91
N HIS A 213 -15.38 -17.28 -1.75
CA HIS A 213 -15.25 -16.00 -1.08
C HIS A 213 -14.81 -16.21 0.38
N ALA A 214 -13.76 -15.52 0.79
CA ALA A 214 -13.11 -15.71 2.08
C ALA A 214 -12.53 -14.39 2.58
N PRO A 215 -13.37 -13.42 2.99
CA PRO A 215 -12.91 -12.12 3.43
C PRO A 215 -11.90 -12.25 4.58
N GLY A 216 -10.88 -11.39 4.56
CA GLY A 216 -9.82 -11.42 5.54
C GLY A 216 -8.91 -10.21 5.36
N GLU A 217 -7.78 -10.36 4.66
CA GLU A 217 -6.92 -9.22 4.35
C GLU A 217 -7.67 -8.14 3.55
N THR A 218 -8.52 -8.54 2.63
CA THR A 218 -9.47 -7.68 1.92
C THR A 218 -10.87 -8.24 1.92
N ASN A 219 -11.87 -7.39 1.64
CA ASN A 219 -13.26 -7.81 1.63
C ASN A 219 -13.63 -8.65 0.41
N ASP A 220 -12.84 -8.60 -0.68
CA ASP A 220 -13.02 -9.39 -1.89
C ASP A 220 -12.12 -10.63 -1.95
N GLN A 221 -11.38 -10.90 -0.88
CA GLN A 221 -10.47 -12.04 -0.80
C GLN A 221 -11.19 -13.33 -1.09
N LEU A 222 -10.58 -14.17 -1.93
CA LEU A 222 -11.00 -15.54 -2.16
C LEU A 222 -9.84 -16.51 -1.89
N PHE A 223 -10.17 -17.77 -1.69
CA PHE A 223 -9.17 -18.85 -1.81
C PHE A 223 -9.52 -19.79 -2.95
N VAL A 224 -8.48 -20.43 -3.50
CA VAL A 224 -8.58 -21.45 -4.54
C VAL A 224 -8.36 -22.82 -3.92
N TRP A 225 -9.30 -23.75 -4.12
CA TRP A 225 -9.16 -25.16 -3.80
C TRP A 225 -9.04 -25.98 -5.09
N LEU A 226 -8.03 -26.81 -5.17
CA LEU A 226 -7.81 -27.76 -6.26
C LEU A 226 -7.99 -29.19 -5.72
N PRO A 227 -9.20 -29.77 -5.80
CA PRO A 227 -9.51 -31.04 -5.13
C PRO A 227 -8.62 -32.18 -5.59
N ASN A 228 -8.35 -32.30 -6.88
CA ASN A 228 -7.50 -33.37 -7.43
C ASN A 228 -6.03 -33.21 -7.03
N HIS A 229 -5.60 -32.00 -6.67
CA HIS A 229 -4.24 -31.66 -6.22
C HIS A 229 -4.09 -31.69 -4.70
N GLU A 230 -5.20 -31.82 -3.94
CA GLU A 230 -5.23 -31.66 -2.48
C GLU A 230 -4.55 -30.36 -2.02
N SER A 231 -4.69 -29.31 -2.84
CA SER A 231 -3.91 -28.07 -2.77
C SER A 231 -4.81 -26.87 -2.59
N LEU A 232 -4.40 -25.96 -1.69
CA LEU A 232 -5.10 -24.73 -1.36
C LEU A 232 -4.20 -23.52 -1.58
N MET A 233 -4.74 -22.46 -2.23
CA MET A 233 -4.10 -21.16 -2.39
C MET A 233 -4.95 -20.14 -1.61
N PRO A 234 -4.47 -19.73 -0.42
CA PRO A 234 -5.26 -18.90 0.51
C PRO A 234 -5.24 -17.41 0.15
N GLY A 235 -4.54 -17.01 -0.91
CA GLY A 235 -4.21 -15.60 -1.14
C GLY A 235 -3.39 -15.06 0.03
N ASP A 236 -3.81 -13.91 0.57
CA ASP A 236 -3.14 -13.22 1.68
C ASP A 236 -3.76 -13.54 3.05
N ASN A 237 -4.67 -14.49 3.12
CA ASN A 237 -5.25 -14.87 4.41
C ASN A 237 -4.29 -15.65 5.32
N ILE A 238 -3.19 -16.17 4.78
CA ILE A 238 -2.11 -16.78 5.55
C ILE A 238 -0.76 -16.65 4.83
N TYR A 239 0.26 -16.24 5.56
CA TYR A 239 1.67 -16.15 5.16
C TYR A 239 2.58 -16.23 6.41
N LYS A 240 3.89 -16.42 6.23
CA LYS A 240 4.81 -16.68 7.35
C LYS A 240 5.25 -15.38 8.06
N THR A 241 4.29 -14.65 8.61
CA THR A 241 4.45 -13.53 9.53
C THR A 241 3.11 -13.20 10.20
N PHE A 242 3.12 -12.43 11.29
CA PHE A 242 1.88 -12.00 11.95
C PHE A 242 0.98 -11.25 10.97
N PRO A 243 -0.33 -11.57 10.91
CA PRO A 243 -1.26 -11.02 9.92
C PRO A 243 -1.37 -9.49 10.03
N ASN A 244 -1.49 -8.86 8.88
CA ASN A 244 -1.64 -7.42 8.80
C ASN A 244 -3.10 -7.01 9.01
N LEU A 245 -3.62 -7.17 10.23
CA LEU A 245 -4.99 -6.75 10.57
C LEU A 245 -5.20 -5.24 10.36
N TYR A 246 -4.13 -4.48 10.29
CA TYR A 246 -4.11 -3.08 9.87
C TYR A 246 -2.82 -2.74 9.12
N THR A 247 -2.95 -2.15 7.95
CA THR A 247 -1.79 -1.66 7.19
C THR A 247 -1.60 -0.15 7.35
N ILE A 248 -0.37 0.27 7.70
CA ILE A 248 -0.03 1.68 7.95
C ILE A 248 -0.12 2.58 6.70
N ARG A 249 -0.12 2.01 5.50
CA ARG A 249 -0.42 2.77 4.27
C ARG A 249 -1.87 3.25 4.20
N GLY A 250 -2.76 2.60 4.92
CA GLY A 250 -4.20 2.84 4.94
C GLY A 250 -4.98 1.76 4.19
N THR A 251 -6.12 1.37 4.75
CA THR A 251 -7.03 0.37 4.20
C THR A 251 -8.45 0.64 4.70
N THR A 252 -9.43 0.02 4.06
CA THR A 252 -10.75 -0.17 4.68
C THR A 252 -10.61 -1.05 5.93
N HIS A 253 -11.56 -0.94 6.85
CA HIS A 253 -11.57 -1.84 8.02
C HIS A 253 -11.57 -3.31 7.55
N ARG A 254 -10.71 -4.13 8.14
CA ARG A 254 -10.62 -5.56 7.91
C ARG A 254 -11.49 -6.27 8.94
N ASP A 255 -12.46 -7.04 8.48
CA ASP A 255 -13.33 -7.80 9.37
C ASP A 255 -12.55 -8.99 9.97
N VAL A 256 -12.12 -8.81 11.22
CA VAL A 256 -11.30 -9.79 11.94
C VAL A 256 -12.07 -11.10 12.16
N MET A 257 -13.37 -11.03 12.45
CA MET A 257 -14.20 -12.22 12.65
C MET A 257 -14.44 -12.96 11.33
N GLY A 258 -14.64 -12.22 10.24
CA GLY A 258 -14.69 -12.79 8.89
C GLY A 258 -13.40 -13.50 8.52
N TRP A 259 -12.24 -12.93 8.87
CA TRP A 259 -10.94 -13.57 8.62
C TRP A 259 -10.77 -14.88 9.38
N ILE A 260 -11.17 -14.93 10.67
CA ILE A 260 -11.18 -16.15 11.48
C ILE A 260 -12.06 -17.23 10.83
N SER A 261 -13.27 -16.85 10.40
CA SER A 261 -14.21 -17.78 9.74
C SER A 261 -13.65 -18.31 8.41
N SER A 262 -12.96 -17.46 7.66
CA SER A 262 -12.28 -17.84 6.40
C SER A 262 -11.17 -18.85 6.64
N LEU A 263 -10.35 -18.67 7.69
CA LEU A 263 -9.32 -19.63 8.08
C LEU A 263 -9.91 -20.99 8.52
N ASP A 264 -10.99 -20.97 9.29
CA ASP A 264 -11.69 -22.19 9.68
C ASP A 264 -12.29 -22.91 8.47
N HIS A 265 -12.85 -22.16 7.50
CA HIS A 265 -13.36 -22.73 6.24
C HIS A 265 -12.24 -23.37 5.43
N MET A 266 -11.11 -22.68 5.19
CA MET A 266 -9.96 -23.22 4.48
C MET A 266 -9.42 -24.49 5.15
N ARG A 267 -9.32 -24.50 6.48
CA ARG A 267 -8.86 -25.66 7.27
C ARG A 267 -9.76 -26.89 7.10
N SER A 268 -11.08 -26.70 6.89
CA SER A 268 -12.05 -27.79 6.73
C SER A 268 -11.83 -28.63 5.46
N PHE A 269 -11.07 -28.14 4.48
CA PHE A 269 -10.68 -28.88 3.27
C PHE A 269 -9.54 -29.88 3.50
N HIS A 270 -8.88 -29.84 4.65
CA HIS A 270 -7.74 -30.71 5.01
C HIS A 270 -6.64 -30.76 3.94
N PRO A 271 -6.13 -29.61 3.47
CA PRO A 271 -5.14 -29.56 2.42
C PRO A 271 -3.83 -30.29 2.80
N LYS A 272 -3.17 -30.89 1.82
CA LYS A 272 -1.82 -31.45 1.96
C LYS A 272 -0.74 -30.48 1.48
N TYR A 273 -1.13 -29.49 0.67
CA TYR A 273 -0.27 -28.45 0.13
C TYR A 273 -0.99 -27.11 0.28
N VAL A 274 -0.29 -26.10 0.79
CA VAL A 274 -0.76 -24.72 0.83
C VAL A 274 0.26 -23.84 0.14
N PHE A 275 -0.18 -23.12 -0.88
CA PHE A 275 0.62 -22.20 -1.67
C PHE A 275 0.15 -20.77 -1.41
N PRO A 276 0.70 -20.07 -0.40
CA PRO A 276 0.31 -18.70 -0.08
C PRO A 276 0.82 -17.74 -1.16
N SER A 277 0.14 -16.61 -1.30
CA SER A 277 0.57 -15.57 -2.23
C SER A 277 1.80 -14.79 -1.74
N HIS A 278 2.26 -15.07 -0.52
CA HIS A 278 3.53 -14.59 0.04
C HIS A 278 4.26 -15.70 0.79
N THR A 279 5.59 -15.59 0.87
CA THR A 279 6.46 -16.58 1.51
C THR A 279 6.47 -17.94 0.80
N LYS A 280 7.11 -18.94 1.39
CA LYS A 280 7.21 -20.28 0.81
C LYS A 280 5.99 -21.12 1.12
N PRO A 281 5.69 -22.14 0.26
CA PRO A 281 4.62 -23.10 0.51
C PRO A 281 4.75 -23.84 1.85
N ILE A 282 3.60 -24.26 2.39
CA ILE A 282 3.49 -25.10 3.57
C ILE A 282 3.07 -26.49 3.11
N ILE A 283 3.81 -27.51 3.49
CA ILE A 283 3.63 -28.89 3.01
C ILE A 283 3.41 -29.83 4.18
N GLY A 284 2.45 -30.72 4.04
CA GLY A 284 2.11 -31.76 5.03
C GLY A 284 0.89 -31.38 5.89
N SER A 285 -0.08 -32.29 5.97
CA SER A 285 -1.39 -32.02 6.58
C SER A 285 -1.31 -31.62 8.05
N GLU A 286 -0.41 -32.21 8.83
CA GLU A 286 -0.23 -31.89 10.26
C GLU A 286 0.35 -30.47 10.41
N THR A 287 1.44 -30.16 9.72
CA THR A 287 2.08 -28.82 9.74
C THR A 287 1.09 -27.74 9.29
N ILE A 288 0.31 -28.01 8.26
CA ILE A 288 -0.73 -27.10 7.75
C ILE A 288 -1.81 -26.88 8.81
N SER A 289 -2.35 -27.97 9.37
CA SER A 289 -3.39 -27.88 10.39
C SER A 289 -2.94 -27.06 11.60
N ASP A 290 -1.75 -27.33 12.12
CA ASP A 290 -1.19 -26.62 13.27
C ASP A 290 -0.95 -25.14 12.96
N THR A 291 -0.44 -24.85 11.75
CA THR A 291 -0.21 -23.47 11.32
C THR A 291 -1.52 -22.70 11.23
N PHE A 292 -2.57 -23.27 10.64
CA PHE A 292 -3.88 -22.64 10.55
C PHE A 292 -4.49 -22.39 11.93
N ILE A 293 -4.39 -23.36 12.85
CA ILE A 293 -4.91 -23.22 14.22
C ILE A 293 -4.19 -22.07 14.93
N LEU A 294 -2.85 -22.07 14.94
CA LEU A 294 -2.08 -21.03 15.64
C LEU A 294 -2.30 -19.63 15.04
N TYR A 295 -2.41 -19.54 13.71
CA TYR A 295 -2.63 -18.28 13.01
C TYR A 295 -4.03 -17.72 13.31
N ARG A 296 -5.05 -18.56 13.21
CA ARG A 296 -6.43 -18.26 13.55
C ARG A 296 -6.59 -17.85 15.02
N ASP A 297 -5.97 -18.60 15.93
CA ASP A 297 -6.04 -18.34 17.36
C ASP A 297 -5.32 -17.06 17.76
N ALA A 298 -4.22 -16.71 17.09
CA ALA A 298 -3.54 -15.42 17.28
C ALA A 298 -4.46 -14.24 16.93
N ILE A 299 -5.14 -14.32 15.79
CA ILE A 299 -6.09 -13.30 15.35
C ILE A 299 -7.23 -13.18 16.36
N GLN A 300 -7.82 -14.31 16.76
CA GLN A 300 -8.93 -14.31 17.72
C GLN A 300 -8.48 -13.80 19.09
N PHE A 301 -7.33 -14.18 19.58
CA PHE A 301 -6.83 -13.70 20.86
C PHE A 301 -6.72 -12.17 20.89
N VAL A 302 -6.12 -11.57 19.86
CA VAL A 302 -5.97 -10.11 19.79
C VAL A 302 -7.34 -9.43 19.72
N HIS A 303 -8.25 -9.98 18.93
CA HIS A 303 -9.63 -9.48 18.84
C HIS A 303 -10.34 -9.55 20.20
N ASP A 304 -10.45 -10.75 20.78
CA ASP A 304 -11.25 -11.00 21.97
C ASP A 304 -10.71 -10.24 23.19
N GLN A 305 -9.39 -10.17 23.36
CA GLN A 305 -8.78 -9.40 24.46
C GLN A 305 -8.97 -7.90 24.27
N THR A 306 -8.90 -7.40 23.04
CA THR A 306 -9.18 -5.99 22.73
C THR A 306 -10.63 -5.67 23.11
N VAL A 307 -11.60 -6.44 22.61
CA VAL A 307 -13.02 -6.20 22.88
C VAL A 307 -13.35 -6.36 24.37
N ARG A 308 -12.74 -7.34 25.03
CA ARG A 308 -12.91 -7.52 26.49
C ARG A 308 -12.49 -6.29 27.28
N LEU A 309 -11.36 -5.69 26.93
CA LEU A 309 -10.84 -4.49 27.60
C LEU A 309 -11.65 -3.24 27.22
N MET A 310 -12.09 -3.12 25.95
CA MET A 310 -13.04 -2.09 25.53
C MET A 310 -14.31 -2.11 26.40
N ASN A 311 -14.88 -3.29 26.61
CA ASN A 311 -16.08 -3.47 27.46
C ASN A 311 -15.84 -3.15 28.94
N GLN A 312 -14.58 -3.11 29.38
CA GLN A 312 -14.18 -2.67 30.71
C GLN A 312 -13.89 -1.16 30.79
N GLY A 313 -14.02 -0.44 29.66
CA GLY A 313 -13.83 1.02 29.59
C GLY A 313 -12.38 1.48 29.39
N TYR A 314 -11.48 0.59 29.00
CA TYR A 314 -10.10 0.97 28.68
C TYR A 314 -10.01 1.72 27.35
N TYR A 315 -9.14 2.71 27.27
CA TYR A 315 -8.82 3.46 26.05
C TYR A 315 -7.80 2.71 25.18
N PRO A 316 -7.73 2.99 23.87
CA PRO A 316 -6.82 2.28 22.96
C PRO A 316 -5.38 2.23 23.43
N ASP A 317 -4.86 3.35 23.95
CA ASP A 317 -3.46 3.45 24.40
C ASP A 317 -3.18 2.63 25.66
N GLN A 318 -4.19 2.39 26.47
CA GLN A 318 -4.10 1.47 27.61
C GLN A 318 -4.17 0.00 27.16
N ILE A 319 -5.05 -0.29 26.20
CA ILE A 319 -5.26 -1.65 25.69
C ILE A 319 -4.00 -2.18 24.99
N ILE A 320 -3.28 -1.34 24.23
CA ILE A 320 -2.04 -1.75 23.56
C ILE A 320 -0.91 -2.16 24.51
N GLU A 321 -0.95 -1.74 25.77
CA GLU A 321 0.03 -2.15 26.80
C GLU A 321 -0.40 -3.45 27.52
N LEU A 322 -1.66 -3.86 27.38
CA LEU A 322 -2.25 -5.00 28.09
C LEU A 322 -2.44 -6.24 27.20
N VAL A 323 -2.55 -6.05 25.88
CA VAL A 323 -2.73 -7.14 24.94
C VAL A 323 -1.40 -7.57 24.36
N ASP A 324 -1.01 -8.79 24.70
CA ASP A 324 0.19 -9.44 24.20
C ASP A 324 -0.10 -10.93 23.96
N LEU A 325 0.45 -11.51 22.88
CA LEU A 325 0.18 -12.90 22.53
C LEU A 325 0.67 -13.86 23.62
N PRO A 326 -0.06 -14.95 23.90
CA PRO A 326 0.43 -16.04 24.76
C PRO A 326 1.76 -16.61 24.24
N GLU A 327 2.64 -17.00 25.16
CA GLU A 327 3.96 -17.53 24.82
C GLU A 327 3.93 -18.76 23.89
N ALA A 328 2.88 -19.59 23.98
CA ALA A 328 2.70 -20.72 23.07
C ALA A 328 2.48 -20.28 21.62
N ILE A 329 1.77 -19.16 21.41
CA ILE A 329 1.49 -18.58 20.10
C ILE A 329 2.72 -17.81 19.57
N LYS A 330 3.37 -17.02 20.42
CA LYS A 330 4.58 -16.25 20.06
C LYS A 330 5.72 -17.10 19.49
N LYS A 331 5.83 -18.36 19.90
CA LYS A 331 6.88 -19.28 19.41
C LYS A 331 6.68 -19.74 17.97
N SER A 332 5.50 -19.53 17.38
CA SER A 332 5.26 -19.90 16.00
C SER A 332 6.07 -19.03 15.04
N PRO A 333 6.86 -19.62 14.12
CA PRO A 333 7.58 -18.85 13.12
C PRO A 333 6.67 -18.11 12.13
N PHE A 334 5.37 -18.44 12.12
CA PHE A 334 4.34 -17.77 11.33
C PHE A 334 3.74 -16.53 12.01
N LEU A 335 4.18 -16.19 13.22
CA LEU A 335 3.58 -15.10 14.01
C LEU A 335 4.59 -14.04 14.46
N ASN A 336 5.80 -14.04 13.88
CA ASN A 336 6.74 -12.94 14.06
C ASN A 336 6.17 -11.65 13.41
N GLU A 337 6.36 -10.53 14.07
CA GLU A 337 5.80 -9.23 13.64
C GLU A 337 6.62 -8.58 12.51
N PHE A 338 6.87 -9.30 11.41
CA PHE A 338 7.58 -8.76 10.25
C PHE A 338 6.65 -8.01 9.28
N TYR A 339 5.32 -8.06 9.47
CA TYR A 339 4.35 -7.33 8.65
C TYR A 339 3.30 -6.63 9.51
N GLY A 340 2.26 -7.32 9.96
CA GLY A 340 1.35 -6.81 10.99
C GLY A 340 2.02 -6.76 12.37
N THR A 341 1.37 -6.06 13.32
CA THR A 341 1.73 -6.04 14.73
C THR A 341 0.50 -6.15 15.62
N VAL A 342 0.65 -6.73 16.81
CA VAL A 342 -0.42 -6.77 17.81
C VAL A 342 -0.89 -5.36 18.17
N ARG A 343 0.05 -4.43 18.42
CA ARG A 343 -0.25 -3.05 18.83
C ARG A 343 -1.09 -2.28 17.79
N TRP A 344 -0.76 -2.41 16.52
CA TRP A 344 -1.54 -1.77 15.45
C TRP A 344 -2.90 -2.43 15.25
N SER A 345 -2.95 -3.75 15.42
CA SER A 345 -4.18 -4.54 15.34
C SER A 345 -5.17 -4.14 16.41
N VAL A 346 -4.73 -3.97 17.65
CA VAL A 346 -5.56 -3.46 18.76
C VAL A 346 -6.19 -2.12 18.42
N LYS A 347 -5.39 -1.14 17.95
CA LYS A 347 -5.90 0.18 17.55
C LYS A 347 -6.91 0.07 16.40
N SER A 348 -6.66 -0.82 15.43
CA SER A 348 -7.56 -1.03 14.30
C SER A 348 -8.88 -1.69 14.71
N ILE A 349 -8.84 -2.69 15.56
CA ILE A 349 -10.04 -3.36 16.09
C ILE A 349 -10.88 -2.35 16.87
N TYR A 350 -10.27 -1.58 17.77
CA TYR A 350 -10.95 -0.54 18.52
C TYR A 350 -11.66 0.45 17.57
N ASN A 351 -10.91 0.98 16.62
CA ASN A 351 -11.42 1.95 15.65
C ASN A 351 -12.49 1.35 14.72
N GLY A 352 -12.40 0.08 14.40
CA GLY A 352 -13.38 -0.65 13.60
C GLY A 352 -14.74 -0.78 14.27
N TYR A 353 -14.75 -0.95 15.59
CA TYR A 353 -15.99 -1.02 16.39
C TYR A 353 -16.55 0.33 16.78
N LEU A 354 -15.70 1.29 17.19
CA LEU A 354 -16.11 2.53 17.84
C LEU A 354 -15.80 3.80 17.03
N GLY A 355 -15.06 3.69 15.93
CA GLY A 355 -14.63 4.83 15.12
C GLY A 355 -13.44 5.58 15.75
N TRP A 356 -13.23 6.83 15.32
CA TRP A 356 -12.05 7.63 15.69
C TRP A 356 -12.03 8.09 17.15
N PHE A 357 -13.21 8.26 17.76
CA PHE A 357 -13.28 8.78 19.12
C PHE A 357 -12.92 7.68 20.13
N ASN A 358 -11.89 7.93 20.91
CA ASN A 358 -11.35 6.96 21.87
C ASN A 358 -12.09 6.90 23.22
N GLY A 359 -13.12 7.75 23.42
CA GLY A 359 -13.89 7.82 24.66
C GLY A 359 -13.38 8.83 25.68
N ASN A 360 -12.20 9.45 25.47
CA ASN A 360 -11.67 10.49 26.36
C ASN A 360 -12.32 11.86 26.03
N PRO A 361 -13.09 12.47 26.97
CA PRO A 361 -13.75 13.76 26.70
C PRO A 361 -12.77 14.87 26.30
N ALA A 362 -11.52 14.85 26.77
CA ALA A 362 -10.52 15.85 26.41
C ALA A 362 -10.09 15.79 24.94
N GLU A 363 -10.30 14.63 24.28
CA GLU A 363 -9.94 14.41 22.87
C GLU A 363 -11.15 14.54 21.93
N LEU A 364 -12.34 14.89 22.46
CA LEU A 364 -13.52 15.14 21.64
C LEU A 364 -13.37 16.43 20.80
N ASP A 365 -12.83 17.48 21.42
CA ASP A 365 -12.55 18.76 20.77
C ASP A 365 -11.23 19.34 21.32
N PRO A 366 -10.08 18.74 20.97
CA PRO A 366 -8.79 19.13 21.52
C PRO A 366 -8.34 20.50 20.98
N LEU A 367 -7.36 21.09 21.64
CA LEU A 367 -6.67 22.29 21.13
C LEU A 367 -6.06 21.98 19.75
N SER A 368 -5.90 23.04 18.93
CA SER A 368 -5.11 22.91 17.71
C SER A 368 -3.67 22.49 18.06
N GLY A 369 -3.01 21.77 17.15
CA GLY A 369 -1.62 21.33 17.39
C GLY A 369 -0.68 22.50 17.70
N LYS A 370 -0.90 23.68 17.10
CA LYS A 370 -0.14 24.91 17.38
C LYS A 370 -0.42 25.46 18.78
N ASP A 371 -1.70 25.53 19.18
CA ASP A 371 -2.06 26.03 20.51
C ASP A 371 -1.59 25.09 21.62
N GLU A 372 -1.69 23.78 21.42
CA GLU A 372 -1.16 22.77 22.36
C GLU A 372 0.35 22.90 22.51
N ALA A 373 1.08 23.01 21.39
CA ALA A 373 2.52 23.18 21.40
C ALA A 373 2.96 24.48 22.10
N GLN A 374 2.23 25.60 21.89
CA GLN A 374 2.51 26.86 22.56
C GLN A 374 2.33 26.75 24.08
N LYS A 375 1.21 26.19 24.53
CA LYS A 375 0.96 25.98 25.97
C LYS A 375 1.99 25.02 26.59
N PHE A 376 2.42 24.02 25.87
CA PHE A 376 3.48 23.11 26.33
C PHE A 376 4.82 23.86 26.46
N ALA A 377 5.20 24.68 25.47
CA ALA A 377 6.41 25.47 25.51
C ALA A 377 6.36 26.49 26.69
N ASP A 378 5.26 27.20 26.86
CA ASP A 378 5.07 28.16 27.98
C ASP A 378 5.23 27.48 29.34
N LEU A 379 4.71 26.25 29.49
CA LEU A 379 4.77 25.49 30.75
C LEU A 379 6.22 25.11 31.13
N ILE A 380 7.11 24.90 30.16
CA ILE A 380 8.50 24.48 30.41
C ILE A 380 9.52 25.62 30.29
N GLY A 381 9.07 26.87 30.03
CA GLY A 381 9.93 28.06 30.04
C GLY A 381 10.23 28.66 28.66
N GLY A 382 9.42 28.33 27.65
CA GLY A 382 9.48 28.89 26.30
C GLY A 382 10.01 27.95 25.23
N GLU A 383 10.04 28.41 23.98
CA GLU A 383 10.44 27.63 22.81
C GLU A 383 11.91 27.19 22.86
N GLU A 384 12.81 28.05 23.39
CA GLU A 384 14.22 27.72 23.59
C GLU A 384 14.40 26.58 24.60
N ALA A 385 13.59 26.54 25.67
CA ALA A 385 13.60 25.47 26.64
C ALA A 385 13.08 24.15 26.01
N LEU A 386 12.07 24.24 25.15
CA LEU A 386 11.58 23.10 24.37
C LEU A 386 12.65 22.57 23.41
N PHE A 387 13.36 23.44 22.71
CA PHE A 387 14.47 23.08 21.81
C PHE A 387 15.63 22.44 22.58
N LEU A 388 15.98 22.96 23.76
CA LEU A 388 16.99 22.38 24.62
C LEU A 388 16.58 20.98 25.10
N ALA A 389 15.31 20.79 25.51
CA ALA A 389 14.78 19.48 25.89
C ALA A 389 14.84 18.47 24.72
N PHE A 390 14.47 18.91 23.50
CA PHE A 390 14.61 18.12 22.28
C PHE A 390 16.05 17.71 22.00
N THR A 391 17.00 18.66 22.05
CA THR A 391 18.42 18.39 21.82
C THR A 391 18.98 17.42 22.89
N ASN A 392 18.58 17.58 24.13
CA ASN A 392 18.96 16.66 25.22
C ASN A 392 18.42 15.24 24.98
N ALA A 393 17.16 15.11 24.55
CA ALA A 393 16.58 13.80 24.22
C ALA A 393 17.37 13.09 23.09
N VAL A 394 17.77 13.83 22.04
CA VAL A 394 18.63 13.29 20.97
C VAL A 394 19.98 12.83 21.53
N ASN A 395 20.62 13.65 22.38
CA ASN A 395 21.93 13.34 22.97
C ASN A 395 21.90 12.14 23.94
N GLN A 396 20.76 11.92 24.60
CA GLN A 396 20.53 10.80 25.51
C GLN A 396 20.01 9.54 24.81
N ASN A 397 19.86 9.57 23.48
CA ASN A 397 19.27 8.49 22.66
C ASN A 397 17.80 8.18 22.98
N GLU A 398 17.06 9.13 23.56
CA GLU A 398 15.62 9.06 23.77
C GLU A 398 14.86 9.45 22.47
N MET A 399 15.14 8.73 21.39
CA MET A 399 14.80 9.16 20.02
C MET A 399 13.30 9.23 19.76
N GLN A 400 12.48 8.40 20.38
CA GLN A 400 11.02 8.48 20.25
C GLN A 400 10.50 9.78 20.92
N TRP A 401 11.01 10.09 22.10
CA TRP A 401 10.69 11.35 22.79
C TRP A 401 11.17 12.56 21.99
N ALA A 402 12.35 12.47 21.40
CA ALA A 402 12.86 13.50 20.50
C ALA A 402 11.89 13.74 19.31
N LEU A 403 11.34 12.70 18.69
CA LEU A 403 10.34 12.88 17.62
C LEU A 403 9.11 13.63 18.12
N GLU A 404 8.59 13.27 19.30
CA GLU A 404 7.40 13.90 19.87
C GLU A 404 7.63 15.37 20.25
N LEU A 405 8.82 15.72 20.75
CA LEU A 405 9.20 17.11 20.99
C LEU A 405 9.39 17.89 19.68
N SER A 406 9.97 17.27 18.67
CA SER A 406 10.16 17.91 17.36
C SER A 406 8.84 18.24 16.65
N ASP A 407 7.79 17.43 16.83
CA ASP A 407 6.45 17.74 16.29
C ASP A 407 5.90 19.07 16.84
N ARG A 408 6.14 19.35 18.14
CA ARG A 408 5.74 20.61 18.77
C ARG A 408 6.55 21.80 18.25
N LEU A 409 7.87 21.64 18.11
CA LEU A 409 8.75 22.70 17.56
C LEU A 409 8.37 23.04 16.10
N ILE A 410 8.05 22.03 15.29
CA ILE A 410 7.57 22.21 13.92
C ILE A 410 6.22 22.94 13.90
N ALA A 411 5.30 22.61 14.82
CA ALA A 411 4.01 23.27 14.92
C ALA A 411 4.13 24.76 15.30
N LEU A 412 5.23 25.13 15.98
CA LEU A 412 5.56 26.52 16.37
C LEU A 412 6.40 27.26 15.32
N ASP A 413 6.80 26.63 14.25
CA ASP A 413 7.74 27.15 13.23
C ASP A 413 9.11 27.57 13.84
N PHE A 414 9.53 26.92 14.94
CA PHE A 414 10.76 27.25 15.66
C PHE A 414 11.98 26.51 15.11
N SER A 415 13.03 27.25 14.76
CA SER A 415 14.34 26.70 14.31
C SER A 415 14.25 25.51 13.36
N ILE A 416 13.39 25.63 12.32
CA ILE A 416 12.96 24.51 11.48
C ILE A 416 14.13 23.71 10.89
N SER A 417 15.20 24.37 10.43
CA SER A 417 16.35 23.70 9.81
C SER A 417 17.08 22.80 10.80
N GLU A 418 17.38 23.30 12.00
CA GLU A 418 18.07 22.53 13.05
C GLU A 418 17.17 21.41 13.58
N VAL A 419 15.88 21.69 13.76
CA VAL A 419 14.89 20.70 14.20
C VAL A 419 14.78 19.58 13.18
N GLN A 420 14.69 19.86 11.89
CA GLN A 420 14.63 18.85 10.83
C GLN A 420 15.88 18.00 10.76
N SER A 421 17.06 18.61 10.92
CA SER A 421 18.34 17.89 10.94
C SER A 421 18.42 16.88 12.10
N LEU A 422 18.11 17.32 13.31
CA LEU A 422 18.10 16.43 14.50
C LEU A 422 16.95 15.41 14.45
N ARG A 423 15.79 15.79 13.90
CA ARG A 423 14.68 14.86 13.65
C ARG A 423 15.09 13.76 12.68
N ARG A 424 15.79 14.09 11.59
CA ARG A 424 16.36 13.11 10.65
C ARG A 424 17.26 12.12 11.38
N LYS A 425 18.14 12.59 12.27
CA LYS A 425 18.99 11.72 13.10
C LYS A 425 18.17 10.76 13.96
N ALA A 426 17.10 11.24 14.59
CA ALA A 426 16.22 10.41 15.41
C ALA A 426 15.49 9.34 14.57
N LEU A 427 14.98 9.71 13.40
CA LEU A 427 14.31 8.80 12.47
C LEU A 427 15.27 7.70 11.98
N LEU A 428 16.50 8.06 11.57
CA LEU A 428 17.52 7.09 11.16
C LEU A 428 17.86 6.10 12.28
N TYR A 429 18.01 6.60 13.51
CA TYR A 429 18.28 5.76 14.67
C TYR A 429 17.18 4.74 14.93
N ILE A 430 15.90 5.17 14.93
CA ILE A 430 14.75 4.31 15.18
C ILE A 430 14.55 3.33 14.01
N GLY A 431 14.64 3.81 12.78
CA GLY A 431 14.47 3.00 11.58
C GLY A 431 15.51 1.89 11.52
N ALA A 432 16.80 2.22 11.70
CA ALA A 432 17.89 1.25 11.67
C ALA A 432 17.72 0.09 12.67
N ARG A 433 17.06 0.33 13.80
CA ARG A 433 16.86 -0.66 14.89
C ARG A 433 15.50 -1.37 14.85
N SER A 434 14.63 -1.01 13.92
CA SER A 434 13.30 -1.61 13.81
C SER A 434 13.37 -2.97 13.12
N SER A 435 12.81 -4.00 13.75
CA SER A 435 12.68 -5.35 13.20
C SER A 435 11.45 -5.52 12.30
N ASN A 436 10.43 -4.66 12.46
CA ASN A 436 9.27 -4.66 11.58
C ASN A 436 9.57 -3.88 10.30
N PRO A 437 9.58 -4.49 9.11
CA PRO A 437 9.89 -3.83 7.85
C PRO A 437 9.01 -2.62 7.54
N ASN A 438 7.70 -2.71 7.79
CA ASN A 438 6.77 -1.61 7.52
C ASN A 438 7.13 -0.37 8.35
N LYS A 439 7.41 -0.55 9.65
CA LYS A 439 7.88 0.53 10.53
C LYS A 439 9.25 1.03 10.10
N ARG A 440 10.21 0.12 9.87
CA ARG A 440 11.57 0.45 9.44
C ARG A 440 11.56 1.29 8.17
N ASN A 441 10.95 0.78 7.12
CA ASN A 441 10.95 1.40 5.81
C ASN A 441 10.21 2.74 5.80
N TYR A 442 9.08 2.84 6.53
CA TYR A 442 8.32 4.08 6.66
C TYR A 442 9.15 5.18 7.34
N ILE A 443 9.83 4.84 8.44
CA ILE A 443 10.66 5.78 9.22
C ILE A 443 11.90 6.19 8.42
N LEU A 444 12.60 5.25 7.77
CA LEU A 444 13.76 5.56 6.94
C LEU A 444 13.38 6.40 5.72
N SER A 445 12.24 6.13 5.07
CA SER A 445 11.73 6.98 3.99
C SER A 445 11.39 8.39 4.49
N SER A 446 10.83 8.52 5.70
CA SER A 446 10.58 9.83 6.30
C SER A 446 11.89 10.57 6.64
N ALA A 447 12.96 9.85 6.98
CA ALA A 447 14.28 10.44 7.15
C ALA A 447 14.90 10.88 5.81
N LEU A 448 14.68 10.11 4.74
CA LEU A 448 15.12 10.46 3.39
C LEU A 448 14.46 11.76 2.91
N GLU A 449 13.17 11.97 3.18
CA GLU A 449 12.44 13.20 2.83
C GLU A 449 13.01 14.47 3.51
N LEU A 450 13.76 14.32 4.60
CA LEU A 450 14.44 15.40 5.31
C LEU A 450 15.90 15.58 4.87
N SER A 451 16.36 14.86 3.85
CA SER A 451 17.72 15.06 3.31
C SER A 451 17.74 16.21 2.29
N ASP A 452 18.87 16.91 2.21
CA ASP A 452 19.05 18.05 1.30
C ASP A 452 18.91 17.65 -0.18
N ASP A 453 19.23 16.41 -0.53
CA ASP A 453 19.17 15.86 -1.88
C ASP A 453 17.79 15.34 -2.28
N PHE A 454 16.83 15.29 -1.36
CA PHE A 454 15.51 14.77 -1.66
C PHE A 454 14.67 15.76 -2.47
N VAL A 455 14.26 15.35 -3.66
CA VAL A 455 13.41 16.17 -4.55
C VAL A 455 11.95 15.74 -4.47
N SER A 456 11.68 14.47 -4.74
CA SER A 456 10.32 13.87 -4.65
C SER A 456 10.42 12.36 -4.73
N PHE A 457 9.37 11.67 -4.26
CA PHE A 457 9.23 10.24 -4.57
C PHE A 457 9.00 10.01 -6.05
N PRO A 458 9.50 8.88 -6.61
CA PRO A 458 9.21 8.50 -7.97
C PRO A 458 7.69 8.37 -8.19
N GLU A 459 7.18 9.05 -9.20
CA GLU A 459 5.79 8.86 -9.62
C GLU A 459 5.69 7.67 -10.58
N THR A 460 4.62 6.89 -10.45
CA THR A 460 4.33 5.84 -11.42
C THR A 460 3.89 6.47 -12.73
N GLU A 461 4.53 6.06 -13.83
CA GLU A 461 4.19 6.54 -15.16
C GLU A 461 2.72 6.20 -15.49
N ARG A 462 1.97 7.21 -15.92
CA ARG A 462 0.61 7.03 -16.43
C ARG A 462 0.69 6.57 -17.87
N THR A 463 0.06 5.44 -18.18
CA THR A 463 0.02 4.89 -19.54
C THR A 463 -1.41 4.89 -20.07
N SER A 464 -1.54 4.87 -21.38
CA SER A 464 -2.84 4.76 -22.06
C SER A 464 -3.57 3.47 -21.67
N GLU A 465 -2.84 2.39 -21.51
CA GLU A 465 -3.35 1.07 -21.08
C GLU A 465 -3.91 1.15 -19.66
N GLY A 466 -3.17 1.72 -18.72
CA GLY A 466 -3.62 1.88 -17.33
C GLY A 466 -4.84 2.80 -17.23
N VAL A 467 -4.85 3.92 -17.95
CA VAL A 467 -5.98 4.86 -17.98
C VAL A 467 -7.23 4.23 -18.62
N LYS A 468 -7.08 3.34 -19.59
CA LYS A 468 -8.19 2.60 -20.20
C LYS A 468 -8.99 1.79 -19.18
N GLU A 469 -8.34 1.14 -18.23
CA GLU A 469 -8.97 0.27 -17.24
C GLU A 469 -9.66 1.05 -16.09
N ILE A 470 -9.37 2.34 -15.93
CA ILE A 470 -10.08 3.19 -14.95
C ILE A 470 -11.50 3.45 -15.48
N SER A 471 -12.52 3.18 -14.68
CA SER A 471 -13.91 3.40 -15.08
C SER A 471 -14.24 4.89 -15.22
N ILE A 472 -15.23 5.23 -16.05
CA ILE A 472 -15.74 6.61 -16.15
C ILE A 472 -16.27 7.08 -14.78
N ASP A 473 -16.94 6.23 -14.03
CA ASP A 473 -17.45 6.55 -12.69
C ASP A 473 -16.31 6.94 -11.75
N THR A 474 -15.20 6.22 -11.81
CA THR A 474 -13.98 6.55 -11.05
C THR A 474 -13.39 7.89 -11.46
N ILE A 475 -13.32 8.19 -12.76
CA ILE A 475 -12.84 9.49 -13.25
C ILE A 475 -13.71 10.64 -12.73
N PHE A 476 -15.04 10.50 -12.79
CA PHE A 476 -15.93 11.53 -12.26
C PHE A 476 -15.82 11.67 -10.74
N SER A 477 -15.65 10.56 -10.02
CA SER A 477 -15.37 10.58 -8.58
C SER A 477 -14.06 11.29 -8.25
N ILE A 478 -13.00 11.06 -9.04
CA ILE A 478 -11.72 11.78 -8.92
C ILE A 478 -11.92 13.28 -9.14
N LEU A 479 -12.68 13.66 -10.16
CA LEU A 479 -12.99 15.08 -10.42
C LEU A 479 -13.70 15.70 -9.22
N SER A 480 -14.71 15.04 -8.64
CA SER A 480 -15.44 15.61 -7.51
C SER A 480 -14.54 15.94 -6.31
N VAL A 481 -13.59 15.05 -5.96
CA VAL A 481 -12.67 15.26 -4.82
C VAL A 481 -11.50 16.19 -5.14
N ARG A 482 -11.27 16.51 -6.41
CA ARG A 482 -10.23 17.45 -6.87
C ARG A 482 -10.73 18.86 -7.06
N LEU A 483 -12.04 19.11 -6.93
CA LEU A 483 -12.57 20.45 -7.06
C LEU A 483 -11.89 21.41 -6.10
N ASN A 484 -11.29 22.49 -6.62
CA ASN A 484 -10.80 23.58 -5.78
C ASN A 484 -11.97 24.53 -5.48
N PRO A 485 -12.45 24.59 -4.22
CA PRO A 485 -13.63 25.39 -3.87
C PRO A 485 -13.42 26.90 -4.08
N GLU A 486 -12.19 27.39 -3.94
CA GLU A 486 -11.88 28.82 -4.12
C GLU A 486 -12.07 29.27 -5.58
N LYS A 487 -11.85 28.39 -6.56
CA LYS A 487 -12.04 28.70 -7.99
C LYS A 487 -13.50 28.76 -8.43
N VAL A 488 -14.40 28.27 -7.60
CA VAL A 488 -15.84 28.14 -7.93
C VAL A 488 -16.77 28.90 -6.98
N ILE A 489 -16.24 29.88 -6.25
CA ILE A 489 -17.04 30.79 -5.43
C ILE A 489 -18.12 31.45 -6.31
N ASN A 490 -19.38 31.40 -5.87
CA ASN A 490 -20.55 31.93 -6.59
C ASN A 490 -20.77 31.36 -8.01
N LYS A 491 -20.13 30.25 -8.36
CA LYS A 491 -20.41 29.53 -9.61
C LYS A 491 -21.65 28.64 -9.45
N ASN A 492 -22.49 28.66 -10.48
CA ASN A 492 -23.60 27.73 -10.64
C ASN A 492 -23.67 27.35 -12.11
N MET A 493 -23.31 26.11 -12.43
CA MET A 493 -23.26 25.64 -13.81
C MET A 493 -23.41 24.11 -13.90
N ASN A 494 -24.00 23.65 -15.03
CA ASN A 494 -24.12 22.26 -15.38
C ASN A 494 -23.28 21.95 -16.62
N VAL A 495 -22.35 21.03 -16.51
CA VAL A 495 -21.60 20.47 -17.64
C VAL A 495 -22.09 19.05 -17.89
N CYS A 496 -22.67 18.83 -19.06
CA CYS A 496 -23.29 17.58 -19.47
C CYS A 496 -22.38 16.81 -20.40
N PHE A 497 -22.19 15.52 -20.14
CA PHE A 497 -21.32 14.64 -20.89
C PHE A 497 -22.11 13.53 -21.59
N TYR A 498 -21.89 13.39 -22.87
CA TYR A 498 -22.53 12.42 -23.75
C TYR A 498 -21.47 11.49 -24.34
N PHE A 499 -21.30 10.33 -23.77
CA PHE A 499 -20.35 9.35 -24.29
C PHE A 499 -20.96 8.55 -25.45
N LEU A 500 -20.12 8.19 -26.42
CA LEU A 500 -20.58 7.45 -27.62
C LEU A 500 -21.06 6.03 -27.28
N SER A 501 -20.63 5.45 -26.12
CA SER A 501 -21.15 4.19 -25.55
C SER A 501 -22.62 4.25 -25.13
N GLY A 502 -23.20 5.45 -25.04
CA GLY A 502 -24.52 5.68 -24.48
C GLY A 502 -24.55 6.17 -23.04
N LEU A 503 -23.40 6.13 -22.33
CA LEU A 503 -23.31 6.68 -20.99
C LEU A 503 -23.59 8.19 -20.98
N ARG A 504 -24.18 8.65 -19.90
CA ARG A 504 -24.52 10.06 -19.66
C ARG A 504 -24.07 10.46 -18.28
N LYS A 505 -23.47 11.64 -18.14
CA LYS A 505 -23.07 12.20 -16.85
C LYS A 505 -23.33 13.71 -16.83
N THR A 506 -23.61 14.25 -15.67
CA THR A 506 -23.61 15.69 -15.42
C THR A 506 -22.71 16.01 -14.24
N ILE A 507 -21.89 17.05 -14.36
CA ILE A 507 -21.23 17.72 -13.25
C ILE A 507 -21.96 19.03 -13.00
N SER A 508 -22.64 19.13 -11.85
CA SER A 508 -23.25 20.37 -11.40
C SER A 508 -22.34 21.05 -10.38
N ILE A 509 -21.80 22.20 -10.75
CA ILE A 509 -21.06 23.06 -9.82
C ILE A 509 -22.07 23.96 -9.14
N ARG A 510 -22.24 23.81 -7.83
CA ARG A 510 -23.06 24.68 -6.97
C ARG A 510 -22.61 24.60 -5.52
N ASN A 511 -22.75 25.67 -4.77
CA ASN A 511 -22.31 25.70 -3.36
C ASN A 511 -20.86 25.22 -3.17
N GLN A 512 -19.99 25.48 -4.13
CA GLN A 512 -18.58 25.04 -4.17
C GLN A 512 -18.41 23.51 -4.13
N VAL A 513 -19.38 22.75 -4.63
CA VAL A 513 -19.38 21.29 -4.75
C VAL A 513 -19.53 20.91 -6.22
N ALA A 514 -18.84 19.87 -6.66
CA ALA A 514 -19.07 19.19 -7.92
C ALA A 514 -19.98 17.97 -7.68
N ALA A 515 -21.28 18.15 -7.89
CA ALA A 515 -22.25 17.07 -7.75
C ALA A 515 -22.31 16.27 -9.06
N ILE A 516 -22.09 14.94 -8.97
CA ILE A 516 -22.10 14.02 -10.12
C ILE A 516 -23.48 13.35 -10.22
N SER A 517 -24.01 13.28 -11.44
CA SER A 517 -25.26 12.59 -11.75
C SER A 517 -25.10 11.72 -13.01
N ASP A 518 -25.74 10.55 -13.02
CA ASP A 518 -25.88 9.66 -14.18
C ASP A 518 -27.00 10.11 -15.13
N LYS A 519 -27.66 11.21 -14.81
CA LYS A 519 -28.70 11.83 -15.64
C LYS A 519 -28.22 13.16 -16.19
N ILE A 520 -28.67 13.50 -17.37
CA ILE A 520 -28.45 14.82 -17.93
C ILE A 520 -29.35 15.82 -17.18
N ALA A 521 -28.79 16.99 -16.86
CA ALA A 521 -29.54 18.09 -16.26
C ALA A 521 -30.57 18.65 -17.26
N ASP A 522 -31.65 19.25 -16.75
CA ASP A 522 -32.70 19.88 -17.59
C ASP A 522 -32.14 21.02 -18.45
N SER A 523 -31.08 21.68 -17.99
CA SER A 523 -30.35 22.67 -18.77
C SER A 523 -28.85 22.44 -18.58
N CYS A 524 -28.09 22.47 -19.68
CA CYS A 524 -26.64 22.33 -19.70
C CYS A 524 -26.03 23.65 -20.18
N ASP A 525 -25.11 24.21 -19.39
CA ASP A 525 -24.36 25.39 -19.82
C ASP A 525 -23.28 25.02 -20.85
N ILE A 526 -22.75 23.80 -20.72
CA ILE A 526 -21.79 23.19 -21.66
C ILE A 526 -22.19 21.74 -21.86
N SER A 527 -22.20 21.30 -23.12
CA SER A 527 -22.36 19.89 -23.47
C SER A 527 -21.11 19.36 -24.14
N VAL A 528 -20.62 18.21 -23.64
CA VAL A 528 -19.39 17.56 -24.08
C VAL A 528 -19.73 16.19 -24.67
N LYS A 529 -19.26 15.91 -25.87
CA LYS A 529 -19.41 14.61 -26.52
C LYS A 529 -18.04 14.03 -26.86
N ALA A 530 -17.79 12.79 -26.45
CA ALA A 530 -16.53 12.12 -26.68
C ALA A 530 -16.67 10.58 -26.56
N THR A 531 -15.65 9.83 -26.98
CA THR A 531 -15.48 8.47 -26.47
C THR A 531 -15.02 8.52 -25.02
N GLU A 532 -15.33 7.48 -24.23
CA GLU A 532 -14.82 7.37 -22.87
C GLU A 532 -13.29 7.41 -22.84
N PHE A 533 -12.64 6.75 -23.78
CA PHE A 533 -11.19 6.70 -23.90
C PHE A 533 -10.58 8.09 -24.14
N ASN A 534 -11.07 8.84 -25.15
CA ASN A 534 -10.54 10.17 -25.46
C ASN A 534 -10.73 11.14 -24.28
N PHE A 535 -11.87 11.07 -23.61
CA PHE A 535 -12.12 11.88 -22.42
C PHE A 535 -11.14 11.53 -21.28
N LYS A 536 -10.94 10.23 -20.99
CA LYS A 536 -9.97 9.78 -19.99
C LYS A 536 -8.55 10.24 -20.30
N MET A 537 -8.12 10.13 -21.55
CA MET A 537 -6.80 10.59 -22.02
C MET A 537 -6.60 12.09 -21.79
N ALA A 538 -7.60 12.90 -22.09
CA ALA A 538 -7.56 14.35 -21.90
C ALA A 538 -7.53 14.74 -20.40
N ILE A 539 -8.37 14.11 -19.56
CA ILE A 539 -8.42 14.40 -18.11
C ILE A 539 -7.17 13.91 -17.38
N SER A 540 -6.58 12.79 -17.81
CA SER A 540 -5.33 12.26 -17.22
C SER A 540 -4.09 13.05 -17.64
N GLY A 541 -4.20 13.96 -18.62
CA GLY A 541 -3.10 14.76 -19.16
C GLY A 541 -2.23 14.03 -20.19
N LEU A 542 -2.61 12.82 -20.61
CA LEU A 542 -1.93 12.08 -21.67
C LEU A 542 -2.21 12.65 -23.06
N THR A 543 -3.34 13.32 -23.23
CA THR A 543 -3.65 14.13 -24.42
C THR A 543 -3.92 15.57 -24.00
N ASN A 544 -3.41 16.54 -24.76
CA ASN A 544 -3.72 17.94 -24.50
C ASN A 544 -5.20 18.21 -24.80
N PRO A 545 -6.01 18.71 -23.83
CA PRO A 545 -7.43 18.96 -24.05
C PRO A 545 -7.73 19.93 -25.21
N VAL A 546 -6.87 20.93 -25.43
CA VAL A 546 -7.01 21.87 -26.56
C VAL A 546 -6.86 21.14 -27.89
N MET A 547 -5.90 20.23 -27.99
CA MET A 547 -5.71 19.42 -29.20
C MET A 547 -6.87 18.43 -29.38
N ALA A 548 -7.34 17.80 -28.33
CA ALA A 548 -8.48 16.87 -28.40
C ALA A 548 -9.76 17.56 -28.91
N ILE A 549 -9.97 18.83 -28.54
CA ILE A 549 -11.08 19.65 -29.11
C ILE A 549 -10.81 19.99 -30.57
N ALA A 550 -9.59 20.40 -30.91
CA ALA A 550 -9.23 20.81 -32.28
C ALA A 550 -9.27 19.64 -33.28
N THR A 551 -8.98 18.41 -32.85
CA THR A 551 -9.06 17.20 -33.68
C THR A 551 -10.46 16.58 -33.73
N GLY A 552 -11.41 17.05 -32.91
CA GLY A 552 -12.75 16.48 -32.82
C GLY A 552 -12.87 15.23 -31.96
N ASP A 553 -11.79 14.86 -31.23
CA ASP A 553 -11.81 13.76 -30.24
C ASP A 553 -12.73 14.09 -29.06
N ILE A 554 -12.90 15.38 -28.75
CA ILE A 554 -13.85 15.94 -27.81
C ILE A 554 -14.61 17.06 -28.53
N GLU A 555 -15.90 16.87 -28.71
CA GLU A 555 -16.81 17.89 -29.24
C GLU A 555 -17.42 18.67 -28.07
N VAL A 556 -17.39 19.99 -28.11
CA VAL A 556 -17.97 20.89 -27.12
C VAL A 556 -19.08 21.72 -27.77
N ASP A 557 -20.29 21.56 -27.28
CA ASP A 557 -21.41 22.44 -27.59
C ASP A 557 -21.53 23.49 -26.49
N GLY A 558 -21.29 24.75 -26.84
CA GLY A 558 -21.06 25.88 -25.96
C GLY A 558 -19.68 26.51 -26.17
N SER A 559 -19.13 27.14 -25.15
CA SER A 559 -17.83 27.83 -25.23
C SER A 559 -16.66 26.87 -24.94
N ASN A 560 -15.81 26.65 -25.95
CA ASN A 560 -14.56 25.90 -25.75
C ASN A 560 -13.68 26.51 -24.63
N THR A 561 -13.64 27.86 -24.54
CA THR A 561 -12.88 28.56 -23.51
C THR A 561 -13.45 28.31 -22.12
N GLU A 562 -14.77 28.30 -21.97
CA GLU A 562 -15.43 28.00 -20.70
C GLU A 562 -15.22 26.54 -20.28
N PHE A 563 -15.27 25.61 -21.24
CA PHE A 563 -14.94 24.21 -20.96
C PHE A 563 -13.48 24.02 -20.51
N LEU A 564 -12.54 24.66 -21.20
CA LEU A 564 -11.12 24.61 -20.79
C LEU A 564 -10.91 25.26 -19.41
N ASN A 565 -11.61 26.37 -19.12
CA ASN A 565 -11.61 26.99 -17.81
C ASN A 565 -12.21 26.07 -16.73
N PHE A 566 -13.35 25.42 -17.02
CA PHE A 566 -13.96 24.42 -16.16
C PHE A 566 -12.97 23.32 -15.76
N LEU A 567 -12.16 22.81 -16.70
CA LEU A 567 -11.14 21.79 -16.39
C LEU A 567 -10.08 22.30 -15.41
N THR A 568 -9.84 23.60 -15.31
CA THR A 568 -8.89 24.18 -14.35
C THR A 568 -9.39 24.13 -12.90
N TYR A 569 -10.70 23.97 -12.70
CA TYR A 569 -11.28 23.91 -11.35
C TYR A 569 -10.86 22.66 -10.58
N PHE A 570 -10.36 21.65 -11.26
CA PHE A 570 -9.96 20.35 -10.74
C PHE A 570 -8.42 20.14 -10.66
N ARG A 571 -7.70 21.26 -10.72
CA ARG A 571 -6.22 21.27 -10.67
C ARG A 571 -5.68 22.03 -9.46
#